data_441cb8d5bb1fb4027281517f0e034b8d
#
_entry.id   441cb8d5bb1fb4027281517f0e034b8d
#
_cell.length_a   1.000
_cell.length_b   1.000
_cell.length_c   1.000
_cell.angle_alpha   90.00
_cell.angle_beta   90.00
_cell.angle_gamma   90.00
#
_symmetry.space_group_name_H-M   'P 1'
#
loop_
_entity.id
_entity.type
_entity.pdbx_description
1 polymer ?
#
loop_
_entity_poly.entity_id
_entity_poly.type
_entity_poly.pdbx_seq_one_letter_code
_entity_poly.pdbx_strand_id
1 'polypeptide(L)'
;MAEEENEAPETAPENTAEPAESSSEIGANRFLVKERYEIDYAQPLPWLDSNGAKAFRVIDRIDTKRGLFALLCSNATCPRSTILPYVKSIECRSLMKLVEFGIVTWLPEKSRNLALIYKIPYGKVFEGGKTELDIRSSEKFKNTLISLLSAVEALKNYNITHRAIRADNLYYANAEKTEILIGDCAASFPAFYQPAAYETIEDMLSIPEGRGNGSEKNDIYAIGAVMTALYLGHELGGDISTPELLRIKQKKGSYQALLGDDKIPNQISPVLRSLLNDNVDARLNYVQAYNLLDGKSNNYTSSGTTDRPKRTISFNGEKFYAARDFAIAISAAPQEAYELVRSGKLLDWIKNGLENEKLAGKIEKML
;
A
#
# COMPACT_ATOMS: atom_id res chain seq x y z
N MET A 1 9.57 90.09 -5.50
CA MET A 1 8.59 89.14 -5.95
C MET A 1 9.27 88.34 -7.04
N ALA A 2 9.86 87.27 -6.65
CA ALA A 2 10.60 86.35 -7.54
C ALA A 2 9.87 85.00 -7.39
N GLU A 3 9.47 84.48 -8.53
CA GLU A 3 8.97 83.12 -8.69
C GLU A 3 10.17 82.18 -8.80
N GLU A 4 10.27 81.25 -7.90
CA GLU A 4 11.25 80.15 -7.99
C GLU A 4 10.60 78.97 -8.74
N GLU A 5 11.13 78.68 -9.92
CA GLU A 5 10.87 77.44 -10.65
C GLU A 5 11.57 76.28 -9.99
N ASN A 6 10.82 75.26 -9.71
CA ASN A 6 11.30 74.02 -9.06
C ASN A 6 11.46 72.96 -10.17
N GLU A 7 12.72 72.73 -10.59
CA GLU A 7 13.11 71.67 -11.52
C GLU A 7 12.97 70.30 -10.83
N ALA A 8 12.28 69.39 -11.48
CA ALA A 8 12.16 67.99 -11.12
C ALA A 8 13.43 67.21 -11.56
N PRO A 9 13.89 66.23 -10.79
CA PRO A 9 15.09 65.44 -11.14
C PRO A 9 14.80 64.42 -12.22
N GLU A 10 15.76 64.31 -13.13
CA GLU A 10 15.88 63.33 -14.23
C GLU A 10 15.66 61.89 -13.80
N THR A 11 14.82 61.18 -14.52
CA THR A 11 14.61 59.74 -14.42
C THR A 11 15.81 59.00 -15.01
N ALA A 12 16.37 58.08 -14.18
CA ALA A 12 17.39 57.12 -14.60
C ALA A 12 16.81 56.12 -15.64
N PRO A 13 17.63 55.60 -16.58
CA PRO A 13 17.15 54.71 -17.60
C PRO A 13 16.72 53.35 -17.04
N GLU A 14 15.51 52.93 -17.35
CA GLU A 14 15.01 51.57 -17.13
C GLU A 14 15.88 50.59 -17.93
N ASN A 15 16.56 49.75 -17.18
CA ASN A 15 17.30 48.60 -17.70
C ASN A 15 16.31 47.45 -17.99
N THR A 16 15.67 47.49 -19.15
CA THR A 16 14.88 46.38 -19.69
C THR A 16 15.83 45.27 -20.15
N ALA A 17 16.23 44.42 -19.18
CA ALA A 17 16.77 43.11 -19.52
C ALA A 17 15.60 42.20 -19.90
N GLU A 18 15.39 42.05 -21.22
CA GLU A 18 14.55 40.97 -21.74
C GLU A 18 15.10 39.63 -21.23
N PRO A 19 14.24 38.72 -20.69
CA PRO A 19 14.69 37.40 -20.41
C PRO A 19 14.94 36.66 -21.71
N ALA A 20 16.16 36.18 -21.88
CA ALA A 20 16.57 35.39 -23.05
C ALA A 20 15.62 34.20 -23.20
N GLU A 21 14.80 34.26 -24.24
CA GLU A 21 14.03 33.15 -24.77
C GLU A 21 14.99 32.10 -25.33
N SER A 22 15.39 31.12 -24.52
CA SER A 22 15.84 29.83 -25.02
C SER A 22 14.70 28.81 -24.84
N SER A 23 13.56 29.07 -25.41
CA SER A 23 12.52 28.06 -25.65
C SER A 23 12.88 27.34 -26.94
N SER A 24 13.68 26.27 -26.87
CA SER A 24 13.54 25.20 -27.85
C SER A 24 12.06 24.86 -27.89
N GLU A 25 11.46 24.83 -29.07
CA GLU A 25 10.07 24.46 -29.34
C GLU A 25 9.81 23.01 -28.85
N ILE A 26 9.60 22.84 -27.58
CA ILE A 26 8.97 21.67 -27.03
C ILE A 26 7.52 21.76 -27.46
N GLY A 27 7.05 20.81 -28.29
CA GLY A 27 5.66 20.80 -28.74
C GLY A 27 4.72 21.06 -27.57
N ALA A 28 3.64 21.82 -27.80
CA ALA A 28 2.72 22.33 -26.76
C ALA A 28 2.23 21.30 -25.72
N ASN A 29 2.45 20.01 -25.98
CA ASN A 29 2.00 18.85 -25.18
C ASN A 29 3.13 18.05 -24.53
N ARG A 30 4.32 18.63 -24.36
CA ARG A 30 5.49 17.90 -23.85
C ARG A 30 6.18 18.64 -22.72
N PHE A 31 6.59 17.88 -21.71
CA PHE A 31 7.31 18.40 -20.54
C PHE A 31 8.62 17.66 -20.32
N LEU A 32 9.62 18.37 -19.86
CA LEU A 32 10.98 17.86 -19.72
C LEU A 32 11.37 17.69 -18.25
N VAL A 33 11.81 16.49 -17.90
CA VAL A 33 12.40 16.18 -16.59
C VAL A 33 13.89 16.02 -16.79
N LYS A 34 14.68 16.83 -16.04
CA LYS A 34 16.15 16.82 -16.09
C LYS A 34 16.73 16.89 -17.49
N GLU A 35 16.13 17.71 -18.35
CA GLU A 35 16.57 17.97 -19.73
C GLU A 35 16.68 16.71 -20.63
N ARG A 36 16.27 15.56 -20.12
CA ARG A 36 16.42 14.26 -20.78
C ARG A 36 15.10 13.57 -21.07
N TYR A 37 14.20 13.53 -20.09
CA TYR A 37 12.98 12.73 -20.15
C TYR A 37 11.81 13.61 -20.55
N GLU A 38 11.28 13.39 -21.72
CA GLU A 38 10.21 14.18 -22.33
C GLU A 38 8.87 13.46 -22.11
N ILE A 39 8.00 14.04 -21.28
CA ILE A 39 6.66 13.50 -20.99
C ILE A 39 5.70 14.01 -22.07
N ASP A 40 5.07 13.12 -22.81
CA ASP A 40 4.06 13.41 -23.81
C ASP A 40 2.66 13.17 -23.24
N TYR A 41 1.99 14.22 -22.78
CA TYR A 41 0.66 14.08 -22.20
C TYR A 41 -0.46 13.96 -23.24
N ALA A 42 -0.16 14.09 -24.53
CA ALA A 42 -1.07 13.70 -25.61
C ALA A 42 -1.14 12.17 -25.77
N GLN A 43 -0.23 11.43 -25.12
CA GLN A 43 -0.23 9.97 -25.10
C GLN A 43 -0.47 9.42 -23.65
N PRO A 44 -1.71 9.52 -23.14
CA PRO A 44 -2.05 8.94 -21.85
C PRO A 44 -1.98 7.41 -21.90
N LEU A 45 -1.61 6.80 -20.79
CA LEU A 45 -1.52 5.36 -20.60
C LEU A 45 -2.41 4.91 -19.40
N PRO A 46 -3.75 4.95 -19.55
CA PRO A 46 -4.67 4.76 -18.42
C PRO A 46 -4.49 3.42 -17.69
N TRP A 47 -4.01 2.39 -18.38
CA TRP A 47 -3.73 1.08 -17.77
C TRP A 47 -2.56 1.10 -16.78
N LEU A 48 -1.74 2.16 -16.78
CA LEU A 48 -0.65 2.40 -15.82
C LEU A 48 -1.00 3.43 -14.75
N ASP A 49 -2.20 4.02 -14.77
CA ASP A 49 -2.66 4.91 -13.70
C ASP A 49 -2.54 4.18 -12.35
N SER A 50 -1.95 4.81 -11.37
CA SER A 50 -1.73 4.20 -10.05
C SER A 50 -1.73 5.25 -8.95
N ASN A 51 -2.26 4.88 -7.78
CA ASN A 51 -2.22 5.72 -6.58
C ASN A 51 -2.74 7.16 -6.79
N GLY A 52 -3.75 7.33 -7.65
CA GLY A 52 -4.34 8.62 -8.00
C GLY A 52 -3.50 9.44 -8.98
N ALA A 53 -2.32 8.96 -9.37
CA ALA A 53 -1.49 9.59 -10.40
C ALA A 53 -1.89 9.11 -11.80
N LYS A 54 -1.80 10.02 -12.78
CA LYS A 54 -2.08 9.75 -14.19
C LYS A 54 -0.80 9.39 -14.94
N ALA A 55 -0.89 8.35 -15.77
CA ALA A 55 0.24 7.83 -16.52
C ALA A 55 0.30 8.38 -17.94
N PHE A 56 1.50 8.75 -18.38
CA PHE A 56 1.77 9.28 -19.73
C PHE A 56 3.04 8.68 -20.31
N ARG A 57 3.12 8.61 -21.64
CA ARG A 57 4.30 8.15 -22.34
C ARG A 57 5.48 9.09 -22.09
N VAL A 58 6.69 8.50 -21.95
CA VAL A 58 7.95 9.24 -21.82
C VAL A 58 8.90 8.84 -22.95
N ILE A 59 9.57 9.83 -23.53
CA ILE A 59 10.64 9.66 -24.51
C ILE A 59 11.95 10.00 -23.81
N ASP A 60 12.87 9.06 -23.75
CA ASP A 60 14.26 9.31 -23.32
C ASP A 60 15.02 9.87 -24.52
N ARG A 61 15.50 11.12 -24.46
CA ARG A 61 16.20 11.79 -25.56
C ARG A 61 17.55 11.15 -25.90
N ILE A 62 18.13 10.37 -24.97
CA ILE A 62 19.40 9.68 -25.18
C ILE A 62 19.14 8.28 -25.76
N ASP A 63 18.11 7.58 -25.27
CA ASP A 63 17.75 6.23 -25.71
C ASP A 63 16.25 6.18 -26.04
N THR A 64 15.90 6.57 -27.26
CA THR A 64 14.51 6.65 -27.72
C THR A 64 13.79 5.31 -27.81
N LYS A 65 14.52 4.18 -27.76
CA LYS A 65 13.95 2.83 -27.80
C LYS A 65 13.47 2.37 -26.43
N ARG A 66 13.85 3.08 -25.38
CA ARG A 66 13.52 2.71 -24.00
C ARG A 66 12.02 2.93 -23.74
N GLY A 67 11.33 1.86 -23.34
CA GLY A 67 9.92 1.93 -22.94
C GLY A 67 9.80 2.57 -21.55
N LEU A 68 9.40 3.85 -21.49
CA LEU A 68 9.23 4.59 -20.24
C LEU A 68 7.84 5.24 -20.18
N PHE A 69 7.34 5.41 -18.94
CA PHE A 69 6.15 6.19 -18.65
C PHE A 69 6.38 7.05 -17.41
N ALA A 70 5.60 8.10 -17.27
CA ALA A 70 5.59 8.95 -16.08
C ALA A 70 4.25 8.86 -15.38
N LEU A 71 4.26 8.76 -14.05
CA LEU A 71 3.12 9.05 -13.19
C LEU A 71 3.18 10.52 -12.79
N LEU A 72 2.18 11.31 -13.17
CA LEU A 72 1.98 12.67 -12.67
C LEU A 72 1.17 12.61 -11.37
N CYS A 73 1.86 12.86 -10.27
CA CYS A 73 1.26 12.76 -8.94
C CYS A 73 0.27 13.90 -8.70
N SER A 74 -0.85 13.59 -8.07
CA SER A 74 -1.78 14.60 -7.58
C SER A 74 -1.19 15.32 -6.36
N ASN A 75 -1.30 16.64 -6.31
CA ASN A 75 -0.90 17.42 -5.14
C ASN A 75 -1.82 17.17 -3.92
N ALA A 76 -3.04 16.68 -4.16
CA ALA A 76 -4.00 16.36 -3.10
C ALA A 76 -3.64 15.09 -2.32
N THR A 77 -2.82 14.20 -2.88
CA THR A 77 -2.49 12.90 -2.29
C THR A 77 -1.08 12.80 -1.72
N CYS A 78 -0.36 13.91 -1.61
CA CYS A 78 0.97 14.04 -1.00
C CYS A 78 1.92 12.87 -1.33
N PRO A 79 2.60 12.91 -2.49
CA PRO A 79 3.56 11.88 -2.87
C PRO A 79 4.69 11.72 -1.85
N ARG A 80 5.21 10.53 -1.70
CA ARG A 80 6.29 10.17 -0.75
C ARG A 80 7.66 10.60 -1.28
N SER A 81 7.87 11.91 -1.47
CA SER A 81 9.08 12.46 -2.11
C SER A 81 10.38 12.09 -1.38
N THR A 82 10.35 11.93 -0.07
CA THR A 82 11.52 11.61 0.76
C THR A 82 12.12 10.24 0.49
N ILE A 83 11.31 9.26 0.01
CA ILE A 83 11.83 7.92 -0.29
C ILE A 83 12.37 7.77 -1.70
N LEU A 84 12.09 8.70 -2.61
CA LEU A 84 12.41 8.57 -4.04
C LEU A 84 13.89 8.33 -4.35
N PRO A 85 14.87 9.00 -3.71
CA PRO A 85 16.28 8.72 -3.95
C PRO A 85 16.64 7.25 -3.66
N TYR A 86 16.07 6.69 -2.60
CA TYR A 86 16.30 5.29 -2.21
C TYR A 86 15.60 4.33 -3.17
N VAL A 87 14.29 4.54 -3.46
CA VAL A 87 13.54 3.70 -4.42
C VAL A 87 14.22 3.68 -5.79
N LYS A 88 14.74 4.82 -6.25
CA LYS A 88 15.51 4.91 -7.51
C LYS A 88 16.76 4.05 -7.48
N SER A 89 17.46 3.92 -6.36
CA SER A 89 18.67 3.12 -6.22
C SER A 89 18.43 1.61 -6.12
N ILE A 90 17.19 1.19 -5.82
CA ILE A 90 16.88 -0.24 -5.67
C ILE A 90 16.90 -0.95 -7.03
N GLU A 91 17.66 -2.05 -7.09
CA GLU A 91 17.68 -2.99 -8.21
C GLU A 91 17.00 -4.29 -7.76
N CYS A 92 15.70 -4.40 -8.06
CA CYS A 92 14.91 -5.59 -7.76
C CYS A 92 13.97 -5.88 -8.93
N ARG A 93 13.99 -7.11 -9.48
CA ARG A 93 13.14 -7.49 -10.62
C ARG A 93 11.64 -7.51 -10.27
N SER A 94 11.34 -7.76 -9.01
CA SER A 94 9.96 -7.84 -8.51
C SER A 94 9.40 -6.50 -8.05
N LEU A 95 10.13 -5.39 -8.25
CA LEU A 95 9.70 -4.02 -7.96
C LEU A 95 9.79 -3.18 -9.22
N MET A 96 8.76 -2.37 -9.49
CA MET A 96 8.75 -1.47 -10.63
C MET A 96 9.90 -0.48 -10.54
N LYS A 97 10.79 -0.48 -11.56
CA LYS A 97 12.02 0.31 -11.53
C LYS A 97 11.75 1.79 -11.74
N LEU A 98 11.93 2.59 -10.69
CA LEU A 98 11.97 4.04 -10.77
C LEU A 98 13.27 4.46 -11.46
N VAL A 99 13.14 5.13 -12.59
CA VAL A 99 14.26 5.57 -13.43
C VAL A 99 14.71 6.96 -13.05
N GLU A 100 13.73 7.89 -12.91
CA GLU A 100 13.98 9.28 -12.57
C GLU A 100 12.74 9.90 -11.94
N PHE A 101 12.90 11.06 -11.32
CA PHE A 101 11.79 11.88 -10.81
C PHE A 101 12.15 13.37 -10.88
N GLY A 102 11.13 14.20 -10.95
CA GLY A 102 11.32 15.66 -10.98
C GLY A 102 10.00 16.41 -10.94
N ILE A 103 10.08 17.71 -10.79
CA ILE A 103 8.91 18.59 -10.81
C ILE A 103 8.71 19.08 -12.24
N VAL A 104 7.47 18.97 -12.71
CA VAL A 104 7.03 19.52 -14.02
C VAL A 104 5.88 20.50 -13.82
N THR A 105 5.74 21.44 -14.76
CA THR A 105 4.56 22.31 -14.79
C THR A 105 3.46 21.62 -15.58
N TRP A 106 2.37 21.26 -14.91
CA TRP A 106 1.22 20.62 -15.53
C TRP A 106 0.26 21.69 -16.08
N LEU A 107 0.34 21.95 -17.38
CA LEU A 107 -0.40 23.04 -18.01
C LEU A 107 -1.92 22.92 -17.90
N PRO A 108 -2.56 21.74 -18.02
CA PRO A 108 -4.01 21.62 -17.88
C PRO A 108 -4.55 22.16 -16.56
N GLU A 109 -3.81 21.97 -15.47
CA GLU A 109 -4.19 22.42 -14.12
C GLU A 109 -3.42 23.67 -13.68
N LYS A 110 -2.48 24.17 -14.51
CA LYS A 110 -1.56 25.27 -14.17
C LYS A 110 -0.84 25.07 -12.83
N SER A 111 -0.52 23.81 -12.53
CA SER A 111 0.07 23.39 -11.26
C SER A 111 1.47 22.79 -11.46
N ARG A 112 2.28 22.80 -10.40
CA ARG A 112 3.57 22.11 -10.36
C ARG A 112 3.34 20.74 -9.72
N ASN A 113 3.58 19.68 -10.49
CA ASN A 113 3.35 18.31 -10.08
C ASN A 113 4.65 17.52 -10.07
N LEU A 114 4.77 16.59 -9.13
CA LEU A 114 5.85 15.60 -9.11
C LEU A 114 5.59 14.57 -10.20
N ALA A 115 6.57 14.34 -11.05
CA ALA A 115 6.58 13.27 -12.05
C ALA A 115 7.53 12.15 -11.61
N LEU A 116 7.05 10.92 -11.62
CA LEU A 116 7.82 9.70 -11.34
C LEU A 116 7.96 8.91 -12.63
N ILE A 117 9.18 8.70 -13.11
CA ILE A 117 9.44 8.04 -14.39
C ILE A 117 9.83 6.59 -14.13
N TYR A 118 9.07 5.68 -14.70
CA TYR A 118 9.23 4.24 -14.56
C TYR A 118 9.49 3.55 -15.89
N LYS A 119 10.07 2.35 -15.82
CA LYS A 119 10.11 1.45 -16.98
C LYS A 119 8.73 0.85 -17.21
N ILE A 120 8.27 0.82 -18.47
CA ILE A 120 6.98 0.19 -18.83
C ILE A 120 7.04 -1.32 -18.59
N PRO A 121 6.12 -1.90 -17.82
CA PRO A 121 5.99 -3.34 -17.65
C PRO A 121 5.29 -3.99 -18.86
N TYR A 122 5.20 -5.31 -18.86
CA TYR A 122 4.66 -6.09 -19.98
C TYR A 122 3.14 -6.35 -19.90
N GLY A 123 2.42 -5.62 -19.06
CA GLY A 123 0.98 -5.70 -18.90
C GLY A 123 0.56 -5.85 -17.45
N LYS A 124 -0.73 -5.70 -17.17
CA LYS A 124 -1.31 -5.95 -15.85
C LYS A 124 -1.46 -7.45 -15.61
N VAL A 125 -1.31 -7.86 -14.35
CA VAL A 125 -1.59 -9.25 -13.92
C VAL A 125 -3.09 -9.46 -13.78
N PHE A 126 -3.84 -8.45 -13.32
CA PHE A 126 -5.29 -8.47 -13.23
C PHE A 126 -5.90 -7.52 -14.25
N GLU A 127 -6.82 -8.04 -15.06
CA GLU A 127 -7.61 -7.28 -16.04
C GLU A 127 -9.09 -7.56 -15.81
N GLY A 128 -9.90 -6.51 -15.65
CA GLY A 128 -11.33 -6.66 -15.32
C GLY A 128 -11.58 -7.48 -14.04
N GLY A 129 -10.70 -7.37 -13.06
CA GLY A 129 -10.81 -8.09 -11.79
C GLY A 129 -10.42 -9.57 -11.84
N LYS A 130 -9.90 -10.08 -12.96
CA LYS A 130 -9.49 -11.49 -13.16
C LYS A 130 -8.03 -11.58 -13.59
N THR A 131 -7.41 -12.72 -13.34
CA THR A 131 -6.07 -13.03 -13.80
C THR A 131 -6.01 -14.39 -14.49
N GLU A 132 -5.18 -14.48 -15.55
CA GLU A 132 -4.84 -15.73 -16.21
C GLU A 132 -3.58 -16.39 -15.60
N LEU A 133 -2.90 -15.70 -14.68
CA LEU A 133 -1.73 -16.24 -14.02
C LEU A 133 -2.11 -17.39 -13.07
N ASP A 134 -1.83 -18.60 -13.47
CA ASP A 134 -2.09 -19.79 -12.66
C ASP A 134 -0.96 -20.10 -11.71
N ILE A 135 -1.20 -19.96 -10.40
CA ILE A 135 -0.25 -20.28 -9.32
C ILE A 135 -0.71 -21.48 -8.47
N ARG A 136 -1.63 -22.32 -8.96
CA ARG A 136 -2.22 -23.39 -8.16
C ARG A 136 -1.25 -24.54 -7.85
N SER A 137 -0.19 -24.72 -8.63
CA SER A 137 0.86 -25.67 -8.25
C SER A 137 1.72 -25.14 -7.11
N SER A 138 2.16 -26.00 -6.21
CA SER A 138 2.99 -25.63 -5.07
C SER A 138 4.29 -24.93 -5.48
N GLU A 139 4.87 -25.33 -6.61
CA GLU A 139 6.09 -24.71 -7.14
C GLU A 139 5.84 -23.30 -7.65
N LYS A 140 4.82 -23.08 -8.47
CA LYS A 140 4.45 -21.75 -8.97
C LYS A 140 4.04 -20.83 -7.82
N PHE A 141 3.27 -21.34 -6.86
CA PHE A 141 2.90 -20.60 -5.65
C PHE A 141 4.15 -20.14 -4.89
N LYS A 142 5.09 -21.07 -4.62
CA LYS A 142 6.35 -20.76 -3.93
C LYS A 142 7.17 -19.72 -4.69
N ASN A 143 7.37 -19.89 -5.99
CA ASN A 143 8.17 -18.98 -6.81
C ASN A 143 7.56 -17.57 -6.86
N THR A 144 6.23 -17.47 -7.01
CA THR A 144 5.51 -16.19 -6.99
C THR A 144 5.63 -15.50 -5.63
N LEU A 145 5.45 -16.25 -4.54
CA LEU A 145 5.60 -15.69 -3.19
C LEU A 145 7.02 -15.20 -2.92
N ILE A 146 8.05 -15.98 -3.31
CA ILE A 146 9.46 -15.57 -3.20
C ILE A 146 9.72 -14.28 -3.97
N SER A 147 9.15 -14.15 -5.17
CA SER A 147 9.27 -12.95 -6.00
C SER A 147 8.70 -11.72 -5.28
N LEU A 148 7.49 -11.82 -4.72
CA LEU A 148 6.87 -10.72 -3.96
C LEU A 148 7.62 -10.38 -2.66
N LEU A 149 8.09 -11.39 -1.94
CA LEU A 149 8.90 -11.19 -0.73
C LEU A 149 10.20 -10.47 -1.02
N SER A 150 10.85 -10.74 -2.17
CA SER A 150 12.09 -10.07 -2.56
C SER A 150 11.91 -8.55 -2.77
N ALA A 151 10.73 -8.11 -3.21
CA ALA A 151 10.41 -6.68 -3.32
C ALA A 151 10.30 -6.00 -1.93
N VAL A 152 9.66 -6.68 -0.97
CA VAL A 152 9.56 -6.17 0.41
C VAL A 152 10.93 -6.13 1.08
N GLU A 153 11.75 -7.17 0.90
CA GLU A 153 13.12 -7.22 1.40
C GLU A 153 13.96 -6.07 0.84
N ALA A 154 13.90 -5.83 -0.47
CA ALA A 154 14.65 -4.77 -1.12
C ALA A 154 14.29 -3.38 -0.56
N LEU A 155 13.01 -3.11 -0.29
CA LEU A 155 12.54 -1.87 0.35
C LEU A 155 12.94 -1.80 1.82
N LYS A 156 12.84 -2.92 2.55
CA LYS A 156 13.18 -3.01 3.98
C LYS A 156 14.64 -2.64 4.26
N ASN A 157 15.55 -2.96 3.35
CA ASN A 157 16.97 -2.59 3.47
C ASN A 157 17.19 -1.07 3.56
N TYR A 158 16.21 -0.28 3.13
CA TYR A 158 16.18 1.18 3.24
C TYR A 158 15.16 1.69 4.28
N ASN A 159 14.62 0.81 5.12
CA ASN A 159 13.53 1.11 6.06
C ASN A 159 12.27 1.69 5.39
N ILE A 160 11.98 1.27 4.17
CA ILE A 160 10.81 1.65 3.39
C ILE A 160 9.80 0.51 3.43
N THR A 161 8.52 0.86 3.59
CA THR A 161 7.38 -0.03 3.38
C THR A 161 6.69 0.33 2.06
N HIS A 162 6.17 -0.64 1.36
CA HIS A 162 5.50 -0.42 0.08
C HIS A 162 4.13 0.26 0.25
N ARG A 163 3.26 -0.35 1.04
CA ARG A 163 1.91 0.16 1.38
C ARG A 163 0.97 0.42 0.20
N ALA A 164 1.24 -0.24 -0.93
CA ALA A 164 0.38 -0.23 -2.11
C ALA A 164 0.43 -1.59 -2.85
N ILE A 165 0.54 -2.69 -2.07
CA ILE A 165 0.55 -4.07 -2.59
C ILE A 165 -0.90 -4.53 -2.72
N ARG A 166 -1.40 -4.60 -3.95
CA ARG A 166 -2.78 -4.95 -4.28
C ARG A 166 -2.87 -5.43 -5.73
N ALA A 167 -3.96 -6.09 -6.09
CA ALA A 167 -4.12 -6.75 -7.38
C ALA A 167 -3.94 -5.81 -8.59
N ASP A 168 -4.56 -4.63 -8.55
CA ASP A 168 -4.49 -3.64 -9.64
C ASP A 168 -3.12 -2.94 -9.78
N ASN A 169 -2.21 -3.15 -8.81
CA ASN A 169 -0.84 -2.64 -8.81
C ASN A 169 0.20 -3.75 -9.02
N LEU A 170 -0.21 -4.85 -9.68
CA LEU A 170 0.67 -5.94 -10.10
C LEU A 170 0.79 -5.96 -11.62
N TYR A 171 2.02 -6.17 -12.09
CA TYR A 171 2.35 -6.17 -13.49
C TYR A 171 3.25 -7.35 -13.85
N TYR A 172 3.29 -7.71 -15.12
CA TYR A 172 4.25 -8.68 -15.64
C TYR A 172 5.61 -8.03 -15.85
N ALA A 173 6.66 -8.69 -15.33
CA ALA A 173 8.05 -8.24 -15.43
C ALA A 173 8.71 -8.62 -16.76
N ASN A 174 8.15 -9.63 -17.46
CA ASN A 174 8.66 -10.16 -18.72
C ASN A 174 7.56 -10.39 -19.75
N ALA A 175 7.99 -10.48 -21.03
CA ALA A 175 7.07 -10.67 -22.17
C ALA A 175 6.33 -12.01 -22.13
N GLU A 176 6.97 -13.04 -21.56
CA GLU A 176 6.43 -14.38 -21.39
C GLU A 176 5.33 -14.47 -20.34
N LYS A 177 5.10 -13.36 -19.60
CA LYS A 177 4.10 -13.25 -18.52
C LYS A 177 4.24 -14.32 -17.43
N THR A 178 5.49 -14.69 -17.12
CA THR A 178 5.82 -15.72 -16.11
C THR A 178 6.34 -15.12 -14.80
N GLU A 179 6.85 -13.89 -14.83
CA GLU A 179 7.36 -13.16 -13.68
C GLU A 179 6.49 -11.93 -13.39
N ILE A 180 6.29 -11.64 -12.12
CA ILE A 180 5.49 -10.48 -11.68
C ILE A 180 6.35 -9.47 -10.93
N LEU A 181 5.92 -8.22 -10.98
CA LEU A 181 6.47 -7.13 -10.19
C LEU A 181 5.35 -6.32 -9.54
N ILE A 182 5.67 -5.69 -8.43
CA ILE A 182 4.80 -4.76 -7.72
C ILE A 182 5.05 -3.35 -8.28
N GLY A 183 3.97 -2.60 -8.52
CA GLY A 183 3.99 -1.29 -9.12
C GLY A 183 4.47 -0.16 -8.21
N ASP A 184 3.94 1.02 -8.43
CA ASP A 184 4.32 2.23 -7.68
C ASP A 184 3.94 2.16 -6.19
N CYS A 185 4.80 2.74 -5.35
CA CYS A 185 4.57 2.92 -3.91
C CYS A 185 4.75 4.36 -3.41
N ALA A 186 4.99 5.30 -4.34
CA ALA A 186 5.43 6.65 -3.97
C ALA A 186 4.51 7.78 -4.43
N ALA A 187 3.57 7.53 -5.33
CA ALA A 187 2.72 8.57 -5.93
C ALA A 187 1.65 9.13 -4.98
N SER A 188 1.41 8.52 -3.83
CA SER A 188 0.46 8.99 -2.81
C SER A 188 0.93 8.71 -1.39
N PHE A 189 0.16 9.14 -0.38
CA PHE A 189 0.32 8.68 1.00
C PHE A 189 0.36 7.15 1.07
N PRO A 190 1.12 6.59 2.03
CA PRO A 190 1.14 5.14 2.26
C PRO A 190 -0.26 4.61 2.55
N ALA A 191 -0.66 3.55 1.84
CA ALA A 191 -1.95 2.88 1.99
C ALA A 191 -3.20 3.73 1.68
N PHE A 192 -3.05 4.94 1.13
CA PHE A 192 -4.20 5.81 0.86
C PHE A 192 -5.22 5.15 -0.09
N TYR A 193 -4.74 4.56 -1.18
CA TYR A 193 -5.57 3.85 -2.16
C TYR A 193 -5.62 2.33 -1.94
N GLN A 194 -5.16 1.84 -0.78
CA GLN A 194 -5.17 0.41 -0.50
C GLN A 194 -6.58 -0.07 -0.17
N PRO A 195 -7.18 -0.99 -0.96
CA PRO A 195 -8.51 -1.52 -0.67
C PRO A 195 -8.53 -2.32 0.63
N ALA A 196 -9.68 -2.35 1.29
CA ALA A 196 -9.90 -3.02 2.58
C ALA A 196 -9.47 -4.50 2.60
N ALA A 197 -9.59 -5.20 1.47
CA ALA A 197 -9.16 -6.60 1.37
C ALA A 197 -7.66 -6.78 1.65
N TYR A 198 -6.83 -5.81 1.27
CA TYR A 198 -5.37 -5.82 1.41
C TYR A 198 -4.87 -5.13 2.68
N GLU A 199 -5.77 -4.65 3.53
CA GLU A 199 -5.44 -3.99 4.80
C GLU A 199 -5.72 -4.88 6.00
N THR A 200 -4.88 -4.73 7.02
CA THR A 200 -5.11 -5.39 8.32
C THR A 200 -6.37 -4.85 9.00
N ILE A 201 -6.89 -5.56 9.99
CA ILE A 201 -8.05 -5.07 10.77
C ILE A 201 -7.71 -3.74 11.45
N GLU A 202 -6.50 -3.59 11.97
CA GLU A 202 -6.04 -2.36 12.61
C GLU A 202 -6.04 -1.17 11.63
N ASP A 203 -5.50 -1.37 10.43
CA ASP A 203 -5.45 -0.32 9.39
C ASP A 203 -6.85 0.06 8.89
N MET A 204 -7.77 -0.93 8.83
CA MET A 204 -9.17 -0.67 8.44
C MET A 204 -9.94 0.17 9.45
N LEU A 205 -9.50 0.23 10.71
CA LEU A 205 -10.08 1.08 11.76
C LEU A 205 -9.62 2.55 11.65
N SER A 206 -8.61 2.82 10.82
CA SER A 206 -8.10 4.16 10.57
C SER A 206 -8.63 4.70 9.24
N ILE A 207 -8.81 6.03 9.17
CA ILE A 207 -9.01 6.68 7.88
C ILE A 207 -7.75 6.51 7.00
N PRO A 208 -7.86 6.52 5.68
CA PRO A 208 -6.72 6.27 4.79
C PRO A 208 -5.49 7.15 5.08
N GLU A 209 -5.69 8.43 5.39
CA GLU A 209 -4.63 9.39 5.72
C GLU A 209 -3.92 9.06 7.05
N GLY A 210 -4.60 8.38 7.95
CA GLY A 210 -4.10 8.00 9.28
C GLY A 210 -3.34 6.67 9.32
N ARG A 211 -3.34 5.87 8.23
CA ARG A 211 -2.71 4.54 8.20
C ARG A 211 -1.18 4.59 8.29
N GLY A 212 -0.58 5.66 7.79
CA GLY A 212 0.85 5.91 7.89
C GLY A 212 1.73 4.87 7.18
N ASN A 213 3.02 4.91 7.49
CA ASN A 213 3.99 4.01 6.85
C ASN A 213 3.80 2.52 7.26
N GLY A 214 3.16 2.25 8.39
CA GLY A 214 3.04 0.88 8.89
C GLY A 214 4.41 0.22 9.14
N SER A 215 4.44 -1.09 8.96
CA SER A 215 5.65 -1.90 9.09
C SER A 215 5.72 -2.91 7.93
N GLU A 216 6.85 -3.63 7.82
CA GLU A 216 6.96 -4.73 6.84
C GLU A 216 5.84 -5.79 7.00
N LYS A 217 5.32 -5.97 8.22
CA LYS A 217 4.24 -6.93 8.49
C LYS A 217 2.91 -6.53 7.87
N ASN A 218 2.68 -5.23 7.58
CA ASN A 218 1.54 -4.77 6.80
C ASN A 218 1.71 -5.17 5.32
N ASP A 219 2.93 -5.00 4.76
CA ASP A 219 3.24 -5.45 3.40
C ASP A 219 3.16 -6.98 3.26
N ILE A 220 3.64 -7.73 4.26
CA ILE A 220 3.50 -9.20 4.31
C ILE A 220 2.03 -9.63 4.32
N TYR A 221 1.18 -8.93 5.09
CA TYR A 221 -0.26 -9.18 5.07
C TYR A 221 -0.84 -8.93 3.67
N ALA A 222 -0.49 -7.80 3.06
CA ALA A 222 -0.95 -7.45 1.72
C ALA A 222 -0.48 -8.47 0.66
N ILE A 223 0.75 -9.00 0.79
CA ILE A 223 1.23 -10.14 -0.03
C ILE A 223 0.35 -11.37 0.20
N GLY A 224 -0.02 -11.69 1.43
CA GLY A 224 -0.93 -12.80 1.74
C GLY A 224 -2.28 -12.65 1.03
N ALA A 225 -2.84 -11.43 1.02
CA ALA A 225 -4.06 -11.11 0.31
C ALA A 225 -3.89 -11.22 -1.23
N VAL A 226 -2.79 -10.67 -1.78
CA VAL A 226 -2.45 -10.81 -3.20
C VAL A 226 -2.31 -12.28 -3.60
N MET A 227 -1.59 -13.08 -2.83
CA MET A 227 -1.43 -14.52 -3.11
C MET A 227 -2.77 -15.27 -3.06
N THR A 228 -3.68 -14.85 -2.19
CA THR A 228 -5.06 -15.38 -2.16
C THR A 228 -5.81 -15.00 -3.45
N ALA A 229 -5.77 -13.74 -3.87
CA ALA A 229 -6.38 -13.27 -5.12
C ALA A 229 -5.84 -14.02 -6.34
N LEU A 230 -4.52 -14.16 -6.44
CA LEU A 230 -3.86 -14.92 -7.52
C LEU A 230 -4.26 -16.39 -7.54
N TYR A 231 -4.36 -17.02 -6.36
CA TYR A 231 -4.77 -18.41 -6.25
C TYR A 231 -6.23 -18.62 -6.69
N LEU A 232 -7.12 -17.72 -6.29
CA LEU A 232 -8.54 -17.75 -6.66
C LEU A 232 -8.76 -17.33 -8.12
N GLY A 233 -7.84 -16.56 -8.71
CA GLY A 233 -7.93 -16.09 -10.10
C GLY A 233 -8.75 -14.81 -10.28
N HIS A 234 -9.13 -14.15 -9.19
CA HIS A 234 -9.89 -12.89 -9.21
C HIS A 234 -9.53 -11.97 -8.03
N GLU A 235 -9.87 -10.69 -8.16
CA GLU A 235 -9.69 -9.71 -7.10
C GLU A 235 -10.55 -10.03 -5.88
N LEU A 236 -10.03 -9.62 -4.69
CA LEU A 236 -10.70 -9.82 -3.41
C LEU A 236 -11.64 -8.66 -3.07
N GLY A 237 -12.65 -8.97 -2.24
CA GLY A 237 -13.53 -7.96 -1.66
C GLY A 237 -14.79 -7.68 -2.50
N GLY A 238 -14.79 -7.92 -3.80
CA GLY A 238 -15.97 -7.81 -4.66
C GLY A 238 -16.88 -6.64 -4.30
N ASP A 239 -18.19 -6.92 -4.18
CA ASP A 239 -19.24 -5.94 -3.84
C ASP A 239 -19.43 -5.73 -2.32
N ILE A 240 -18.54 -6.29 -1.48
CA ILE A 240 -18.65 -6.18 -0.02
C ILE A 240 -18.17 -4.79 0.43
N SER A 241 -19.00 -4.08 1.17
CA SER A 241 -18.62 -2.78 1.72
C SER A 241 -17.48 -2.90 2.76
N THR A 242 -16.64 -1.86 2.86
CA THR A 242 -15.53 -1.86 3.84
C THR A 242 -15.97 -2.15 5.28
N PRO A 243 -17.08 -1.55 5.82
CA PRO A 243 -17.55 -1.88 7.16
C PRO A 243 -18.00 -3.34 7.32
N GLU A 244 -18.59 -3.90 6.28
CA GLU A 244 -19.04 -5.29 6.31
C GLU A 244 -17.86 -6.26 6.26
N LEU A 245 -16.88 -6.01 5.37
CA LEU A 245 -15.66 -6.81 5.31
C LEU A 245 -14.90 -6.75 6.64
N LEU A 246 -14.84 -5.58 7.28
CA LEU A 246 -14.26 -5.44 8.60
C LEU A 246 -14.95 -6.33 9.64
N ARG A 247 -16.29 -6.33 9.68
CA ARG A 247 -17.06 -7.22 10.58
C ARG A 247 -16.78 -8.68 10.31
N ILE A 248 -16.69 -9.09 9.03
CA ILE A 248 -16.40 -10.47 8.68
C ILE A 248 -14.98 -10.86 9.11
N LYS A 249 -13.96 -9.99 8.85
CA LYS A 249 -12.58 -10.21 9.31
C LYS A 249 -12.49 -10.34 10.81
N GLN A 250 -13.18 -9.48 11.55
CA GLN A 250 -13.23 -9.53 13.01
C GLN A 250 -13.87 -10.84 13.53
N LYS A 251 -14.94 -11.27 12.90
CA LYS A 251 -15.73 -12.44 13.34
C LYS A 251 -15.08 -13.77 12.95
N LYS A 252 -14.53 -13.88 11.74
CA LYS A 252 -14.01 -15.14 11.18
C LYS A 252 -12.49 -15.18 11.06
N GLY A 253 -11.80 -14.04 11.26
CA GLY A 253 -10.39 -13.84 10.94
C GLY A 253 -10.18 -13.49 9.46
N SER A 254 -9.09 -12.76 9.17
CA SER A 254 -8.79 -12.26 7.81
C SER A 254 -8.66 -13.38 6.78
N TYR A 255 -7.96 -14.47 7.11
CA TYR A 255 -7.81 -15.60 6.19
C TYR A 255 -9.17 -16.15 5.71
N GLN A 256 -10.09 -16.43 6.63
CA GLN A 256 -11.40 -16.98 6.26
C GLN A 256 -12.30 -15.92 5.60
N ALA A 257 -12.17 -14.66 6.01
CA ALA A 257 -12.92 -13.57 5.40
C ALA A 257 -12.57 -13.34 3.93
N LEU A 258 -11.27 -13.47 3.58
CA LEU A 258 -10.80 -13.28 2.21
C LEU A 258 -11.01 -14.51 1.33
N LEU A 259 -10.97 -15.70 1.92
CA LEU A 259 -11.17 -16.95 1.19
C LEU A 259 -12.64 -17.24 0.94
N GLY A 260 -13.56 -16.81 1.81
CA GLY A 260 -14.99 -17.14 1.73
C GLY A 260 -15.22 -18.64 1.90
N ASP A 261 -15.96 -19.23 0.96
CA ASP A 261 -16.26 -20.66 0.93
C ASP A 261 -15.29 -21.49 0.06
N ASP A 262 -14.32 -20.82 -0.57
CA ASP A 262 -13.30 -21.47 -1.39
C ASP A 262 -12.34 -22.31 -0.55
N LYS A 263 -11.79 -23.35 -1.20
CA LYS A 263 -10.87 -24.28 -0.54
C LYS A 263 -9.47 -24.15 -1.12
N ILE A 264 -8.51 -24.06 -0.21
CA ILE A 264 -7.08 -24.04 -0.52
C ILE A 264 -6.45 -25.35 -0.02
N PRO A 265 -5.58 -26.01 -0.82
CA PRO A 265 -4.91 -27.24 -0.42
C PRO A 265 -4.13 -27.09 0.89
N ASN A 266 -4.05 -28.19 1.64
CA ASN A 266 -3.35 -28.22 2.93
C ASN A 266 -1.85 -27.87 2.85
N GLN A 267 -1.24 -27.97 1.66
CA GLN A 267 0.14 -27.58 1.42
C GLN A 267 0.34 -26.05 1.38
N ILE A 268 -0.66 -25.30 0.92
CA ILE A 268 -0.63 -23.84 0.73
C ILE A 268 -1.30 -23.11 1.90
N SER A 269 -2.39 -23.66 2.42
CA SER A 269 -3.21 -23.05 3.47
C SER A 269 -2.41 -22.58 4.70
N PRO A 270 -1.45 -23.33 5.27
CA PRO A 270 -0.67 -22.88 6.42
C PRO A 270 0.17 -21.63 6.12
N VAL A 271 0.72 -21.52 4.92
CA VAL A 271 1.50 -20.35 4.49
C VAL A 271 0.60 -19.12 4.46
N LEU A 272 -0.54 -19.19 3.77
CA LEU A 272 -1.47 -18.07 3.68
C LEU A 272 -2.03 -17.66 5.05
N ARG A 273 -2.36 -18.63 5.92
CA ARG A 273 -2.79 -18.33 7.29
C ARG A 273 -1.74 -17.57 8.09
N SER A 274 -0.46 -17.91 7.89
CA SER A 274 0.64 -17.25 8.59
C SER A 274 0.90 -15.83 8.07
N LEU A 275 0.77 -15.60 6.76
CA LEU A 275 0.87 -14.27 6.16
C LEU A 275 -0.32 -13.37 6.55
N LEU A 276 -1.53 -13.92 6.56
CA LEU A 276 -2.79 -13.23 6.89
C LEU A 276 -3.13 -13.27 8.40
N ASN A 277 -2.17 -13.58 9.25
CA ASN A 277 -2.42 -13.65 10.68
C ASN A 277 -2.82 -12.27 11.22
N ASP A 278 -3.98 -12.20 11.90
CA ASP A 278 -4.50 -10.96 12.47
C ASP A 278 -3.68 -10.47 13.67
N ASN A 279 -3.02 -11.38 14.38
CA ASN A 279 -2.07 -11.00 15.42
C ASN A 279 -0.75 -10.56 14.77
N VAL A 280 -0.42 -9.26 14.85
CA VAL A 280 0.79 -8.69 14.26
C VAL A 280 2.09 -9.31 14.84
N ASP A 281 2.09 -9.71 16.11
CA ASP A 281 3.26 -10.33 16.74
C ASP A 281 3.50 -11.73 16.18
N ALA A 282 2.43 -12.48 15.90
CA ALA A 282 2.47 -13.83 15.34
C ALA A 282 2.54 -13.87 13.80
N ARG A 283 2.24 -12.75 13.12
CA ARG A 283 2.38 -12.65 11.68
C ARG A 283 3.85 -12.75 11.27
N LEU A 284 4.15 -13.55 10.25
CA LEU A 284 5.50 -13.70 9.73
C LEU A 284 6.10 -12.36 9.31
N ASN A 285 7.42 -12.22 9.50
CA ASN A 285 8.24 -11.27 8.74
C ASN A 285 8.76 -11.94 7.46
N TYR A 286 9.45 -11.20 6.58
CA TYR A 286 9.91 -11.75 5.31
C TYR A 286 10.90 -12.90 5.49
N VAL A 287 11.81 -12.85 6.49
CA VAL A 287 12.77 -13.92 6.78
C VAL A 287 12.05 -15.20 7.23
N GLN A 288 11.08 -15.05 8.09
CA GLN A 288 10.28 -16.17 8.56
C GLN A 288 9.44 -16.80 7.44
N ALA A 289 8.92 -15.97 6.53
CA ALA A 289 8.20 -16.45 5.34
C ALA A 289 9.09 -17.26 4.42
N TYR A 290 10.32 -16.82 4.15
CA TYR A 290 11.32 -17.62 3.41
C TYR A 290 11.62 -18.94 4.10
N ASN A 291 11.88 -18.93 5.42
CA ASN A 291 12.19 -20.13 6.17
C ASN A 291 11.04 -21.15 6.17
N LEU A 292 9.80 -20.67 6.20
CA LEU A 292 8.62 -21.53 6.08
C LEU A 292 8.55 -22.22 4.71
N LEU A 293 8.84 -21.47 3.63
CA LEU A 293 8.85 -22.01 2.27
C LEU A 293 9.97 -23.03 2.03
N ASP A 294 11.09 -22.89 2.74
CA ASP A 294 12.22 -23.82 2.66
C ASP A 294 12.09 -25.06 3.56
N GLY A 295 10.96 -25.17 4.30
CA GLY A 295 10.73 -26.25 5.24
C GLY A 295 11.66 -26.25 6.46
N LYS A 296 12.38 -25.13 6.68
CA LYS A 296 13.34 -24.98 7.79
C LYS A 296 12.70 -24.70 9.13
N SER A 297 11.38 -24.49 9.17
CA SER A 297 10.65 -24.16 10.38
C SER A 297 9.35 -24.94 10.48
N ASN A 298 9.34 -25.90 11.39
CA ASN A 298 8.12 -26.65 11.76
C ASN A 298 7.34 -26.01 12.92
N ASN A 299 7.78 -24.87 13.47
CA ASN A 299 7.27 -24.32 14.71
C ASN A 299 6.50 -23.00 14.57
N TYR A 300 6.21 -22.54 13.35
CA TYR A 300 5.20 -21.53 13.20
C TYR A 300 3.84 -22.19 13.35
N THR A 301 3.49 -22.52 14.59
CA THR A 301 2.10 -22.80 14.93
C THR A 301 1.32 -21.62 14.39
N SER A 302 0.51 -21.88 13.36
CA SER A 302 -0.61 -21.03 13.06
C SER A 302 -1.41 -20.95 14.36
N SER A 303 -1.08 -19.97 15.18
CA SER A 303 -2.05 -19.46 16.12
C SER A 303 -3.08 -18.69 15.29
N GLY A 304 -3.67 -19.40 14.34
CA GLY A 304 -5.03 -19.13 13.98
C GLY A 304 -5.71 -19.19 15.32
N THR A 305 -6.08 -18.05 15.81
CA THR A 305 -6.85 -17.87 17.02
C THR A 305 -8.12 -18.67 16.93
N THR A 306 -7.99 -19.93 17.17
CA THR A 306 -8.90 -20.65 17.96
C THR A 306 -8.34 -20.67 19.37
N ASP A 307 -7.90 -19.54 19.90
CA ASP A 307 -8.06 -19.24 21.29
C ASP A 307 -9.56 -19.04 21.46
N ARG A 308 -10.26 -20.19 21.42
CA ARG A 308 -11.62 -20.21 21.94
C ARG A 308 -11.42 -19.83 23.41
N PRO A 309 -11.94 -18.69 23.85
CA PRO A 309 -11.77 -18.27 25.23
C PRO A 309 -12.33 -19.38 26.10
N LYS A 310 -11.68 -19.68 27.22
CA LYS A 310 -12.23 -20.61 28.21
C LYS A 310 -13.61 -20.16 28.69
N ARG A 311 -13.84 -18.83 28.63
CA ARG A 311 -15.14 -18.22 28.96
C ARG A 311 -15.44 -17.09 28.00
N THR A 312 -16.69 -16.96 27.63
CA THR A 312 -17.20 -15.81 26.85
C THR A 312 -17.54 -14.67 27.80
N ILE A 313 -17.48 -13.44 27.31
CA ILE A 313 -18.09 -12.29 28.00
C ILE A 313 -19.37 -11.89 27.26
N SER A 314 -20.39 -11.50 28.03
CA SER A 314 -21.66 -11.01 27.47
C SER A 314 -21.75 -9.51 27.68
N PHE A 315 -22.15 -8.79 26.62
CA PHE A 315 -22.36 -7.35 26.63
C PHE A 315 -23.52 -7.01 25.72
N ASN A 316 -24.47 -6.22 26.19
CA ASN A 316 -25.69 -5.84 25.46
C ASN A 316 -26.42 -7.00 24.78
N GLY A 317 -26.50 -8.15 25.48
CA GLY A 317 -27.18 -9.36 24.98
C GLY A 317 -26.39 -10.21 24.00
N GLU A 318 -25.21 -9.78 23.57
CA GLU A 318 -24.31 -10.53 22.70
C GLU A 318 -23.18 -11.21 23.48
N LYS A 319 -22.69 -12.34 22.96
CA LYS A 319 -21.54 -13.07 23.52
C LYS A 319 -20.31 -12.84 22.67
N PHE A 320 -19.22 -12.47 23.33
CA PHE A 320 -17.93 -12.20 22.67
C PHE A 320 -16.91 -13.27 23.04
N TYR A 321 -16.13 -13.65 22.04
CA TYR A 321 -15.14 -14.74 22.12
C TYR A 321 -13.71 -14.20 21.96
N ALA A 322 -13.53 -12.96 21.49
CA ALA A 322 -12.25 -12.33 21.29
C ALA A 322 -12.23 -10.89 21.84
N ALA A 323 -11.08 -10.48 22.40
CA ALA A 323 -10.92 -9.13 22.96
C ALA A 323 -11.17 -8.02 21.92
N ARG A 324 -10.83 -8.27 20.66
CA ARG A 324 -10.99 -7.32 19.57
C ARG A 324 -12.46 -7.04 19.24
N ASP A 325 -13.25 -8.08 19.08
CA ASP A 325 -14.68 -7.95 18.79
C ASP A 325 -15.40 -7.25 19.93
N PHE A 326 -14.99 -7.61 21.15
CA PHE A 326 -15.49 -6.98 22.36
C PHE A 326 -15.10 -5.49 22.44
N ALA A 327 -13.87 -5.11 22.09
CA ALA A 327 -13.41 -3.71 22.10
C ALA A 327 -14.25 -2.82 21.18
N ILE A 328 -14.72 -3.33 20.06
CA ILE A 328 -15.60 -2.60 19.15
C ILE A 328 -16.99 -2.42 19.74
N ALA A 329 -17.54 -3.47 20.32
CA ALA A 329 -18.84 -3.41 20.97
C ALA A 329 -18.86 -2.38 22.11
N ILE A 330 -17.82 -2.36 22.96
CA ILE A 330 -17.71 -1.39 24.05
C ILE A 330 -17.47 0.04 23.57
N SER A 331 -16.78 0.23 22.45
CA SER A 331 -16.57 1.57 21.87
C SER A 331 -17.88 2.20 21.38
N ALA A 332 -18.85 1.40 20.96
CA ALA A 332 -20.17 1.84 20.54
C ALA A 332 -21.13 2.15 21.71
N ALA A 333 -20.83 1.69 22.91
CA ALA A 333 -21.67 1.84 24.12
C ALA A 333 -20.79 2.17 25.34
N PRO A 334 -20.22 3.38 25.41
CA PRO A 334 -19.20 3.73 26.41
C PRO A 334 -19.72 3.78 27.86
N GLN A 335 -21.00 4.07 28.06
CA GLN A 335 -21.58 4.11 29.42
C GLN A 335 -21.72 2.70 30.02
N GLU A 336 -22.27 1.78 29.25
CA GLU A 336 -22.40 0.37 29.62
C GLU A 336 -21.02 -0.28 29.75
N ALA A 337 -20.07 0.11 28.91
CA ALA A 337 -18.68 -0.32 28.99
C ALA A 337 -18.03 0.12 30.31
N TYR A 338 -18.26 1.34 30.75
CA TYR A 338 -17.74 1.84 32.03
C TYR A 338 -18.18 0.99 33.23
N GLU A 339 -19.47 0.63 33.30
CA GLU A 339 -19.97 -0.24 34.36
C GLU A 339 -19.32 -1.63 34.32
N LEU A 340 -19.08 -2.18 33.15
CA LEU A 340 -18.42 -3.45 32.96
C LEU A 340 -16.95 -3.42 33.44
N VAL A 341 -16.24 -2.34 33.11
CA VAL A 341 -14.85 -2.09 33.56
C VAL A 341 -14.81 -1.94 35.07
N ARG A 342 -15.68 -1.09 35.64
CA ARG A 342 -15.77 -0.81 37.07
C ARG A 342 -16.10 -2.05 37.90
N SER A 343 -16.92 -2.94 37.35
CA SER A 343 -17.28 -4.19 38.03
C SER A 343 -16.13 -5.22 38.05
N GLY A 344 -14.99 -4.97 37.38
CA GLY A 344 -13.88 -5.90 37.26
C GLY A 344 -14.13 -7.07 36.31
N LYS A 345 -15.32 -7.20 35.74
CA LYS A 345 -15.69 -8.32 34.83
C LYS A 345 -14.84 -8.37 33.57
N LEU A 346 -14.49 -7.20 33.04
CA LEU A 346 -13.61 -7.12 31.86
C LEU A 346 -12.24 -7.70 32.17
N LEU A 347 -11.64 -7.26 33.26
CA LEU A 347 -10.30 -7.70 33.66
C LEU A 347 -10.27 -9.20 33.98
N ASP A 348 -11.29 -9.70 34.70
CA ASP A 348 -11.44 -11.15 34.99
C ASP A 348 -11.56 -11.96 33.70
N TRP A 349 -12.36 -11.50 32.74
CA TRP A 349 -12.50 -12.17 31.46
C TRP A 349 -11.19 -12.17 30.64
N ILE A 350 -10.44 -11.06 30.63
CA ILE A 350 -9.15 -11.00 29.93
C ILE A 350 -8.12 -11.92 30.56
N LYS A 351 -8.06 -11.98 31.91
CA LYS A 351 -7.15 -12.86 32.66
C LYS A 351 -7.54 -14.34 32.55
N ASN A 352 -8.79 -14.66 32.91
CA ASN A 352 -9.23 -16.04 33.12
C ASN A 352 -10.03 -16.59 31.93
N GLY A 353 -10.62 -15.74 31.12
CA GLY A 353 -11.36 -16.12 29.90
C GLY A 353 -10.48 -16.20 28.66
N LEU A 354 -9.67 -15.19 28.45
CA LEU A 354 -8.75 -15.11 27.31
C LEU A 354 -7.33 -15.58 27.63
N GLU A 355 -6.98 -15.76 28.89
CA GLU A 355 -5.62 -16.09 29.38
C GLU A 355 -4.54 -15.12 28.84
N ASN A 356 -4.90 -13.84 28.62
CA ASN A 356 -4.02 -12.84 28.06
C ASN A 356 -3.47 -11.91 29.17
N GLU A 357 -2.46 -12.39 29.90
CA GLU A 357 -1.83 -11.63 30.98
C GLU A 357 -1.18 -10.34 30.51
N LYS A 358 -0.63 -10.31 29.28
CA LYS A 358 -0.01 -9.10 28.71
C LYS A 358 -1.04 -7.98 28.51
N LEU A 359 -2.23 -8.32 28.01
CA LEU A 359 -3.32 -7.35 27.83
C LEU A 359 -3.91 -6.95 29.19
N ALA A 360 -4.11 -7.90 30.09
CA ALA A 360 -4.57 -7.64 31.43
C ALA A 360 -3.68 -6.65 32.18
N GLY A 361 -2.36 -6.86 32.16
CA GLY A 361 -1.40 -5.97 32.79
C GLY A 361 -1.33 -4.56 32.18
N LYS A 362 -1.66 -4.41 30.89
CA LYS A 362 -1.81 -3.06 30.27
C LYS A 362 -3.06 -2.36 30.78
N ILE A 363 -4.18 -3.06 30.89
CA ILE A 363 -5.44 -2.49 31.37
C ILE A 363 -5.36 -2.15 32.87
N GLU A 364 -4.76 -2.99 33.68
CA GLU A 364 -4.53 -2.70 35.10
C GLU A 364 -3.73 -1.42 35.35
N LYS A 365 -2.80 -1.10 34.46
CA LYS A 365 -2.01 0.15 34.55
C LYS A 365 -2.80 1.40 34.13
N MET A 366 -3.92 1.23 33.44
CA MET A 366 -4.77 2.32 32.96
C MET A 366 -5.96 2.60 33.90
N LEU A 367 -6.32 1.62 34.74
CA LEU A 367 -7.37 1.71 35.76
C LEU A 367 -6.82 2.24 37.08
#